data_3d1caf8ee81d45ad3a452ebdcba96710
#
_entry.id   3d1caf8ee81d45ad3a452ebdcba96710
#
_cell.length_a   1.000
_cell.length_b   1.000
_cell.length_c   1.000
_cell.angle_alpha   90.00
_cell.angle_beta   90.00
_cell.angle_gamma   90.00
#
_symmetry.space_group_name_H-M   'P 1'
#
loop_
_entity.id
_entity.type
_entity.pdbx_description
1 polymer ?
#
loop_
_entity_poly.entity_id
_entity_poly.type
_entity_poly.pdbx_seq_one_letter_code
_entity_poly.pdbx_strand_id
1 'polypeptide(L)'
;MQRPDTFIPQAGFVLTKAGYFSDFDEKVAVSLYQPLVGPVPMALYLSLWQEVKDRALVTDRRPQLWLLDLLDIDIEQLFVARVKLEAVGLLRTYSQVDSLGRYYAYELYPPVSPDAFFKDDLLGLLLYDKVGENRYDELVAKFSLKPVRRPEWQEITASFLDVFRFDHDLSQEPPAVVA
;
A
#
# COMPACT_ATOMS: atom_id res chain seq x y z
N MET A 1 15.43 11.57 10.84
CA MET A 1 15.60 10.29 11.55
C MET A 1 16.94 9.69 11.16
N GLN A 2 17.72 9.26 12.14
CA GLN A 2 19.06 8.74 11.91
C GLN A 2 19.04 7.22 11.73
N ARG A 3 19.84 6.72 10.78
CA ARG A 3 19.97 5.28 10.56
C ARG A 3 20.60 4.58 11.76
N PRO A 4 19.97 3.54 12.34
CA PRO A 4 20.58 2.73 13.38
C PRO A 4 21.80 1.97 12.87
N ASP A 5 22.81 1.76 13.74
CA ASP A 5 24.01 1.01 13.39
C ASP A 5 23.73 -0.45 13.03
N THR A 6 22.60 -0.99 13.46
CA THR A 6 22.16 -2.36 13.15
C THR A 6 21.53 -2.51 11.77
N PHE A 7 21.15 -1.40 11.13
CA PHE A 7 20.58 -1.41 9.78
C PHE A 7 21.73 -1.37 8.76
N ILE A 8 22.18 -2.54 8.37
CA ILE A 8 23.37 -2.76 7.55
C ILE A 8 23.05 -3.64 6.34
N PRO A 9 23.89 -3.59 5.27
CA PRO A 9 23.65 -4.42 4.07
C PRO A 9 23.61 -5.92 4.34
N GLN A 10 24.35 -6.40 5.33
CA GLN A 10 24.45 -7.82 5.68
C GLN A 10 23.24 -8.34 6.47
N ALA A 11 22.46 -7.46 7.08
CA ALA A 11 21.23 -7.87 7.76
C ALA A 11 20.24 -8.45 6.75
N GLY A 12 19.49 -9.47 7.19
CA GLY A 12 18.51 -10.14 6.33
C GLY A 12 17.23 -9.35 6.19
N PHE A 13 16.43 -9.71 5.18
CA PHE A 13 15.05 -9.27 5.09
C PHE A 13 14.15 -10.39 4.55
N VAL A 14 12.89 -10.34 4.93
CA VAL A 14 11.80 -11.11 4.37
C VAL A 14 10.67 -10.14 4.00
N LEU A 15 9.83 -10.54 3.06
CA LEU A 15 8.67 -9.76 2.62
C LEU A 15 7.39 -10.49 2.97
N THR A 16 6.40 -9.74 3.38
CA THR A 16 5.01 -10.18 3.53
C THR A 16 4.08 -9.09 3.02
N LYS A 17 2.81 -9.40 2.88
CA LYS A 17 1.82 -8.44 2.39
C LYS A 17 0.56 -8.46 3.26
N ALA A 18 0.01 -7.28 3.52
CA ALA A 18 -1.22 -7.10 4.28
C ALA A 18 -2.46 -6.95 3.37
N GLY A 19 -2.29 -7.03 2.06
CA GLY A 19 -3.36 -6.91 1.08
C GLY A 19 -2.91 -7.28 -0.32
N TYR A 20 -3.71 -6.93 -1.31
CA TYR A 20 -3.41 -7.15 -2.71
C TYR A 20 -3.03 -5.84 -3.38
N PHE A 21 -2.28 -5.94 -4.47
CA PHE A 21 -1.82 -4.78 -5.25
C PHE A 21 -2.29 -4.95 -6.69
N SER A 22 -3.24 -4.11 -7.11
CA SER A 22 -3.83 -4.12 -8.44
C SER A 22 -3.18 -3.09 -9.36
N ASP A 23 -3.50 -3.15 -10.66
CA ASP A 23 -3.07 -2.12 -11.61
C ASP A 23 -3.59 -0.73 -11.24
N PHE A 24 -4.80 -0.66 -10.67
CA PHE A 24 -5.34 0.61 -10.17
C PHE A 24 -4.56 1.11 -8.96
N ASP A 25 -4.16 0.23 -8.04
CA ASP A 25 -3.31 0.59 -6.91
C ASP A 25 -1.96 1.15 -7.37
N GLU A 26 -1.36 0.56 -8.41
CA GLU A 26 -0.12 1.08 -8.99
C GLU A 26 -0.33 2.51 -9.53
N LYS A 27 -1.44 2.76 -10.22
CA LYS A 27 -1.79 4.09 -10.72
C LYS A 27 -1.94 5.11 -9.59
N VAL A 28 -2.62 4.74 -8.51
CA VAL A 28 -2.76 5.57 -7.31
C VAL A 28 -1.40 5.84 -6.67
N ALA A 29 -0.59 4.80 -6.49
CA ALA A 29 0.74 4.92 -5.89
C ALA A 29 1.63 5.91 -6.67
N VAL A 30 1.71 5.76 -7.98
CA VAL A 30 2.54 6.63 -8.83
C VAL A 30 1.99 8.05 -8.90
N SER A 31 0.67 8.23 -8.96
CA SER A 31 0.07 9.56 -9.10
C SER A 31 -0.02 10.34 -7.80
N LEU A 32 -0.33 9.68 -6.67
CA LEU A 32 -0.62 10.35 -5.40
C LEU A 32 0.49 10.20 -4.35
N TYR A 33 1.16 9.05 -4.30
CA TYR A 33 2.20 8.78 -3.29
C TYR A 33 3.61 9.14 -3.75
N GLN A 34 3.94 8.92 -5.02
CA GLN A 34 5.28 9.24 -5.54
C GLN A 34 5.65 10.72 -5.37
N PRO A 35 4.73 11.70 -5.58
CA PRO A 35 5.04 13.09 -5.26
C PRO A 35 5.39 13.34 -3.78
N LEU A 36 4.88 12.51 -2.89
CA LEU A 36 5.14 12.62 -1.44
C LEU A 36 6.52 12.07 -1.07
N VAL A 37 6.85 10.89 -1.58
CA VAL A 37 8.02 10.12 -1.12
C VAL A 37 9.22 10.24 -2.04
N GLY A 38 9.00 10.58 -3.31
CA GLY A 38 10.05 10.68 -4.32
C GLY A 38 10.30 9.38 -5.07
N PRO A 39 11.22 9.41 -6.08
CA PRO A 39 11.40 8.28 -7.00
C PRO A 39 12.06 7.05 -6.36
N VAL A 40 13.04 7.21 -5.48
CA VAL A 40 13.74 6.07 -4.88
C VAL A 40 12.83 5.27 -3.96
N PRO A 41 12.09 5.87 -3.00
CA PRO A 41 11.11 5.12 -2.22
C PRO A 41 10.05 4.43 -3.10
N MET A 42 9.57 5.09 -4.15
CA MET A 42 8.58 4.48 -5.04
C MET A 42 9.17 3.30 -5.83
N ALA A 43 10.41 3.40 -6.29
CA ALA A 43 11.10 2.30 -6.94
C ALA A 43 11.26 1.11 -5.98
N LEU A 44 11.62 1.36 -4.73
CA LEU A 44 11.69 0.33 -3.69
C LEU A 44 10.32 -0.33 -3.51
N TYR A 45 9.28 0.45 -3.31
CA TYR A 45 7.91 -0.04 -3.09
C TYR A 45 7.42 -0.95 -4.22
N LEU A 46 7.55 -0.49 -5.46
CA LEU A 46 7.12 -1.27 -6.63
C LEU A 46 7.98 -2.53 -6.80
N SER A 47 9.29 -2.46 -6.54
CA SER A 47 10.18 -3.61 -6.60
C SER A 47 9.83 -4.67 -5.55
N LEU A 48 9.48 -4.26 -4.34
CA LEU A 48 9.06 -5.18 -3.28
C LEU A 48 7.76 -5.91 -3.66
N TRP A 49 6.79 -5.22 -4.27
CA TRP A 49 5.57 -5.86 -4.74
C TRP A 49 5.83 -6.90 -5.84
N GLN A 50 6.84 -6.69 -6.69
CA GLN A 50 7.22 -7.67 -7.72
C GLN A 50 7.79 -8.96 -7.10
N GLU A 51 8.41 -8.89 -5.93
CA GLU A 51 9.01 -10.03 -5.25
C GLU A 51 8.00 -10.83 -4.41
N VAL A 52 6.87 -10.23 -4.05
CA VAL A 52 5.82 -10.91 -3.27
C VAL A 52 4.92 -11.69 -4.20
N LYS A 53 5.04 -13.02 -4.17
CA LYS A 53 4.22 -13.91 -5.00
C LYS A 53 2.84 -14.11 -4.38
N ASP A 54 1.84 -14.37 -5.22
CA ASP A 54 0.44 -14.48 -4.82
C ASP A 54 0.17 -15.54 -3.75
N ARG A 55 0.96 -16.61 -3.70
CA ARG A 55 0.75 -17.75 -2.81
C ARG A 55 1.69 -17.79 -1.60
N ALA A 56 2.77 -17.05 -1.63
CA ALA A 56 3.72 -17.03 -0.53
C ALA A 56 3.26 -16.04 0.53
N LEU A 57 3.09 -16.51 1.78
CA LEU A 57 2.78 -15.64 2.91
C LEU A 57 4.01 -14.83 3.32
N VAL A 58 5.19 -15.45 3.26
CA VAL A 58 6.48 -14.84 3.57
C VAL A 58 7.51 -15.31 2.54
N THR A 59 8.35 -14.41 2.05
CA THR A 59 9.42 -14.75 1.12
C THR A 59 10.60 -15.43 1.82
N ASP A 60 11.50 -16.03 1.04
CA ASP A 60 12.79 -16.48 1.54
C ASP A 60 13.62 -15.29 2.04
N ARG A 61 14.43 -15.54 3.06
CA ARG A 61 15.32 -14.55 3.65
C ARG A 61 16.48 -14.25 2.72
N ARG A 62 16.72 -12.97 2.45
CA ARG A 62 17.83 -12.46 1.64
C ARG A 62 18.57 -11.37 2.41
N PRO A 63 19.87 -11.11 2.15
CA PRO A 63 20.54 -9.94 2.71
C PRO A 63 20.00 -8.65 2.08
N GLN A 64 19.98 -7.56 2.83
CA GLN A 64 19.57 -6.25 2.32
C GLN A 64 20.42 -5.76 1.15
N LEU A 65 21.67 -6.24 1.06
CA LEU A 65 22.55 -6.01 -0.09
C LEU A 65 21.85 -6.32 -1.42
N TRP A 66 20.99 -7.33 -1.45
CA TRP A 66 20.22 -7.67 -2.65
C TRP A 66 19.32 -6.52 -3.12
N LEU A 67 18.71 -5.78 -2.18
CA LEU A 67 17.92 -4.58 -2.50
C LEU A 67 18.81 -3.42 -2.97
N LEU A 68 19.96 -3.26 -2.35
CA LEU A 68 20.92 -2.22 -2.75
C LEU A 68 21.40 -2.42 -4.19
N ASP A 69 21.70 -3.66 -4.56
CA ASP A 69 22.13 -4.01 -5.92
C ASP A 69 20.96 -3.83 -6.93
N LEU A 70 19.76 -4.25 -6.55
CA LEU A 70 18.59 -4.11 -7.41
C LEU A 70 18.28 -2.65 -7.76
N LEU A 71 18.44 -1.76 -6.78
CA LEU A 71 18.06 -0.36 -6.90
C LEU A 71 19.24 0.57 -7.20
N ASP A 72 20.47 0.04 -7.19
CA ASP A 72 21.70 0.82 -7.34
C ASP A 72 21.77 1.98 -6.32
N ILE A 73 21.58 1.64 -5.04
CA ILE A 73 21.58 2.57 -3.92
C ILE A 73 22.49 2.07 -2.78
N ASP A 74 22.84 2.95 -1.87
CA ASP A 74 23.54 2.60 -0.64
C ASP A 74 22.55 2.36 0.52
N ILE A 75 23.09 1.93 1.66
CA ILE A 75 22.29 1.60 2.84
C ILE A 75 21.60 2.83 3.44
N GLU A 76 22.20 4.00 3.35
CA GLU A 76 21.59 5.25 3.81
C GLU A 76 20.34 5.59 2.97
N GLN A 77 20.47 5.45 1.66
CA GLN A 77 19.34 5.67 0.74
C GLN A 77 18.21 4.66 0.97
N LEU A 78 18.57 3.39 1.25
CA LEU A 78 17.59 2.37 1.59
C LEU A 78 16.85 2.73 2.88
N PHE A 79 17.59 3.17 3.90
CA PHE A 79 16.98 3.59 5.16
C PHE A 79 16.01 4.76 4.97
N VAL A 80 16.43 5.80 4.25
CA VAL A 80 15.57 6.95 3.96
C VAL A 80 14.33 6.54 3.17
N ALA A 81 14.50 5.68 2.16
CA ALA A 81 13.38 5.18 1.36
C ALA A 81 12.38 4.40 2.22
N ARG A 82 12.87 3.50 3.08
CA ARG A 82 12.05 2.70 3.99
C ARG A 82 11.20 3.58 4.90
N VAL A 83 11.82 4.52 5.61
CA VAL A 83 11.09 5.36 6.58
C VAL A 83 10.07 6.28 5.91
N LYS A 84 10.32 6.74 4.69
CA LYS A 84 9.35 7.52 3.92
C LYS A 84 8.11 6.68 3.55
N LEU A 85 8.30 5.44 3.15
CA LEU A 85 7.19 4.53 2.87
C LEU A 85 6.38 4.22 4.13
N GLU A 86 7.06 4.03 5.26
CA GLU A 86 6.40 3.82 6.55
C GLU A 86 5.55 5.03 6.95
N ALA A 87 6.08 6.23 6.77
CA ALA A 87 5.41 7.47 7.15
C ALA A 87 4.10 7.70 6.41
N VAL A 88 4.00 7.25 5.16
CA VAL A 88 2.77 7.39 4.35
C VAL A 88 1.87 6.14 4.39
N GLY A 89 2.23 5.13 5.19
CA GLY A 89 1.39 3.95 5.40
C GLY A 89 1.50 2.86 4.33
N LEU A 90 2.52 2.89 3.48
CA LEU A 90 2.72 1.88 2.43
C LEU A 90 3.55 0.68 2.90
N LEU A 91 4.19 0.79 4.05
CA LEU A 91 5.08 -0.23 4.59
C LEU A 91 5.02 -0.24 6.12
N ARG A 92 5.08 -1.43 6.73
CA ARG A 92 5.43 -1.61 8.14
C ARG A 92 6.67 -2.48 8.24
N THR A 93 7.55 -2.14 9.16
CA THR A 93 8.82 -2.83 9.34
C THR A 93 8.91 -3.42 10.74
N TYR A 94 9.25 -4.69 10.78
CA TYR A 94 9.50 -5.44 12.02
C TYR A 94 10.94 -5.90 12.04
N SER A 95 11.51 -6.07 13.21
CA SER A 95 12.89 -6.51 13.41
C SER A 95 12.95 -7.68 14.36
N GLN A 96 13.76 -8.66 14.02
CA GLN A 96 14.00 -9.86 14.83
C GLN A 96 15.47 -10.26 14.78
N VAL A 97 15.95 -10.87 15.85
CA VAL A 97 17.28 -11.49 15.91
C VAL A 97 17.09 -12.98 16.16
N ASP A 98 17.71 -13.82 15.34
CA ASP A 98 17.73 -15.26 15.50
C ASP A 98 19.17 -15.80 15.38
N SER A 99 19.32 -17.12 15.23
CA SER A 99 20.63 -17.78 15.11
C SER A 99 21.44 -17.34 13.89
N LEU A 100 20.77 -16.81 12.86
CA LEU A 100 21.42 -16.30 11.63
C LEU A 100 21.70 -14.79 11.70
N GLY A 101 21.38 -14.14 12.82
CA GLY A 101 21.56 -12.72 13.03
C GLY A 101 20.26 -11.92 12.91
N ARG A 102 20.40 -10.60 12.73
CA ARG A 102 19.28 -9.69 12.62
C ARG A 102 18.66 -9.76 11.23
N TYR A 103 17.33 -9.75 11.18
CA TYR A 103 16.59 -9.56 9.93
C TYR A 103 15.39 -8.64 10.14
N TYR A 104 14.91 -8.09 9.05
CA TYR A 104 13.74 -7.23 8.99
C TYR A 104 12.62 -7.91 8.22
N ALA A 105 11.40 -7.77 8.70
CA ALA A 105 10.20 -8.16 7.96
C ALA A 105 9.54 -6.90 7.43
N TYR A 106 9.46 -6.78 6.11
CA TYR A 106 8.79 -5.69 5.43
C TYR A 106 7.39 -6.15 5.03
N GLU A 107 6.40 -5.58 5.66
CA GLU A 107 4.99 -5.86 5.40
C GLU A 107 4.44 -4.77 4.48
N LEU A 108 4.04 -5.18 3.27
CA LEU A 108 3.57 -4.28 2.23
C LEU A 108 2.07 -4.01 2.38
N TYR A 109 1.70 -2.74 2.25
CA TYR A 109 0.32 -2.26 2.24
C TYR A 109 0.02 -1.65 0.87
N PRO A 110 -1.16 -1.96 0.27
CA PRO A 110 -1.60 -1.23 -0.91
C PRO A 110 -1.92 0.21 -0.54
N PRO A 111 -1.95 1.12 -1.53
CA PRO A 111 -2.46 2.47 -1.31
C PRO A 111 -3.89 2.44 -0.80
N VAL A 112 -4.27 3.44 -0.01
CA VAL A 112 -5.68 3.66 0.29
C VAL A 112 -6.41 4.10 -0.98
N SER A 113 -7.75 3.99 -0.99
CA SER A 113 -8.52 4.50 -2.12
C SER A 113 -8.27 6.00 -2.32
N PRO A 114 -8.41 6.53 -3.54
CA PRO A 114 -8.28 7.97 -3.77
C PRO A 114 -9.20 8.80 -2.87
N ASP A 115 -10.42 8.34 -2.65
CA ASP A 115 -11.36 9.02 -1.76
C ASP A 115 -10.83 9.09 -0.32
N ALA A 116 -10.32 7.99 0.20
CA ALA A 116 -9.70 7.95 1.52
C ALA A 116 -8.42 8.80 1.59
N PHE A 117 -7.62 8.81 0.52
CA PHE A 117 -6.41 9.63 0.43
C PHE A 117 -6.73 11.12 0.57
N PHE A 118 -7.71 11.62 -0.19
CA PHE A 118 -8.06 13.04 -0.17
C PHE A 118 -8.81 13.45 1.11
N LYS A 119 -9.40 12.50 1.83
CA LYS A 119 -10.01 12.74 3.14
C LYS A 119 -9.02 12.69 4.29
N ASP A 120 -7.83 12.13 4.07
CA ASP A 120 -6.77 12.10 5.06
C ASP A 120 -6.10 13.47 5.12
N ASP A 121 -6.16 14.13 6.28
CA ASP A 121 -5.67 15.49 6.45
C ASP A 121 -4.16 15.60 6.20
N LEU A 122 -3.38 14.58 6.56
CA LEU A 122 -1.92 14.61 6.41
C LEU A 122 -1.51 14.32 4.95
N LEU A 123 -2.07 13.27 4.35
CA LEU A 123 -1.73 12.88 2.98
C LEU A 123 -2.19 13.94 1.97
N GLY A 124 -3.43 14.41 2.10
CA GLY A 124 -3.97 15.44 1.22
C GLY A 124 -3.21 16.75 1.33
N LEU A 125 -2.90 17.19 2.56
CA LEU A 125 -2.15 18.42 2.79
C LEU A 125 -0.72 18.32 2.25
N LEU A 126 -0.04 17.20 2.47
CA LEU A 126 1.32 17.00 1.96
C LEU A 126 1.33 17.01 0.43
N LEU A 127 0.35 16.35 -0.21
CA LEU A 127 0.24 16.37 -1.67
C LEU A 127 0.05 17.80 -2.18
N TYR A 128 -0.86 18.55 -1.58
CA TYR A 128 -1.10 19.95 -1.92
C TYR A 128 0.19 20.79 -1.81
N ASP A 129 0.94 20.60 -0.71
CA ASP A 129 2.20 21.29 -0.49
C ASP A 129 3.25 20.94 -1.56
N LYS A 130 3.30 19.69 -1.99
CA LYS A 130 4.28 19.20 -2.96
C LYS A 130 3.99 19.62 -4.40
N VAL A 131 2.73 19.56 -4.82
CA VAL A 131 2.37 19.74 -6.24
C VAL A 131 1.70 21.08 -6.54
N GLY A 132 1.22 21.80 -5.53
CA GLY A 132 0.49 23.06 -5.69
C GLY A 132 -0.98 22.88 -6.02
N GLU A 133 -1.72 23.99 -5.99
CA GLU A 133 -3.18 24.01 -6.11
C GLU A 133 -3.68 23.43 -7.44
N ASN A 134 -3.14 23.87 -8.55
CA ASN A 134 -3.62 23.45 -9.87
C ASN A 134 -3.46 21.95 -10.09
N ARG A 135 -2.29 21.42 -9.78
CA ARG A 135 -2.03 19.99 -9.94
C ARG A 135 -2.82 19.16 -8.95
N TYR A 136 -2.99 19.64 -7.73
CA TYR A 136 -3.84 18.99 -6.73
C TYR A 136 -5.28 18.87 -7.23
N ASP A 137 -5.85 19.94 -7.74
CA ASP A 137 -7.23 19.95 -8.28
C ASP A 137 -7.38 19.00 -9.47
N GLU A 138 -6.38 18.93 -10.36
CA GLU A 138 -6.36 17.98 -11.47
C GLU A 138 -6.37 16.54 -10.96
N LEU A 139 -5.60 16.24 -9.92
CA LEU A 139 -5.53 14.88 -9.33
C LEU A 139 -6.85 14.50 -8.63
N VAL A 140 -7.46 15.43 -7.92
CA VAL A 140 -8.79 15.23 -7.33
C VAL A 140 -9.81 14.90 -8.42
N ALA A 141 -9.83 15.68 -9.49
CA ALA A 141 -10.74 15.45 -10.62
C ALA A 141 -10.50 14.11 -11.31
N LYS A 142 -9.22 13.76 -11.52
CA LYS A 142 -8.82 12.49 -12.16
C LYS A 142 -9.31 11.26 -11.39
N PHE A 143 -9.28 11.31 -10.06
CA PHE A 143 -9.62 10.18 -9.20
C PHE A 143 -11.03 10.25 -8.58
N SER A 144 -11.79 11.31 -8.88
CA SER A 144 -13.18 11.43 -8.43
C SER A 144 -14.11 10.67 -9.36
N LEU A 145 -14.55 9.51 -8.94
CA LEU A 145 -15.55 8.72 -9.68
C LEU A 145 -16.94 9.07 -9.15
N LYS A 146 -17.73 9.73 -9.97
CA LYS A 146 -19.14 9.99 -9.68
C LYS A 146 -20.00 9.16 -10.63
N PRO A 147 -20.90 8.33 -10.11
CA PRO A 147 -21.83 7.61 -10.98
C PRO A 147 -22.66 8.59 -11.82
N VAL A 148 -22.81 8.30 -13.10
CA VAL A 148 -23.69 9.07 -13.96
C VAL A 148 -25.11 8.54 -13.77
N ARG A 149 -26.02 9.41 -13.32
CA ARG A 149 -27.45 9.12 -13.20
C ARG A 149 -28.22 10.27 -13.83
N ARG A 150 -29.07 9.93 -14.76
CA ARG A 150 -29.91 10.93 -15.43
C ARG A 150 -31.27 11.02 -14.75
N PRO A 151 -31.86 12.22 -14.63
CA PRO A 151 -33.19 12.37 -13.98
C PRO A 151 -34.29 11.55 -14.61
N GLU A 152 -34.19 11.30 -15.93
CA GLU A 152 -35.21 10.51 -16.66
C GLU A 152 -35.09 8.98 -16.45
N TRP A 153 -34.00 8.52 -15.85
CA TRP A 153 -33.82 7.11 -15.52
C TRP A 153 -34.59 6.76 -14.24
N GLN A 154 -35.43 5.74 -14.31
CA GLN A 154 -36.10 5.17 -13.15
C GLN A 154 -35.30 3.96 -12.67
N GLU A 155 -34.96 3.94 -11.39
CA GLU A 155 -34.32 2.76 -10.83
C GLU A 155 -35.31 1.62 -10.68
N ILE A 156 -35.00 0.48 -11.29
CA ILE A 156 -35.84 -0.75 -11.24
C ILE A 156 -35.03 -1.93 -10.66
N THR A 157 -34.01 -1.64 -9.89
CA THR A 157 -33.11 -2.64 -9.27
C THR A 157 -33.92 -3.52 -8.29
N ALA A 158 -33.83 -4.82 -8.47
CA ALA A 158 -34.42 -5.78 -7.52
C ALA A 158 -33.64 -5.74 -6.19
N SER A 159 -34.37 -5.91 -5.10
CA SER A 159 -33.72 -6.06 -3.78
C SER A 159 -33.22 -7.49 -3.60
N PHE A 160 -32.27 -7.67 -2.67
CA PHE A 160 -31.71 -8.99 -2.37
C PHE A 160 -32.84 -10.00 -1.98
N LEU A 161 -33.72 -9.58 -1.09
CA LEU A 161 -34.80 -10.45 -0.58
C LEU A 161 -35.93 -10.69 -1.57
N ASP A 162 -36.05 -9.91 -2.64
CA ASP A 162 -36.99 -10.19 -3.72
C ASP A 162 -36.54 -11.37 -4.60
N VAL A 163 -35.23 -11.64 -4.61
CA VAL A 163 -34.61 -12.66 -5.47
C VAL A 163 -34.16 -13.89 -4.70
N PHE A 164 -33.60 -13.70 -3.52
CA PHE A 164 -33.02 -14.77 -2.72
C PHE A 164 -33.78 -14.96 -1.41
N ARG A 165 -33.88 -16.21 -0.97
CA ARG A 165 -34.47 -16.61 0.31
C ARG A 165 -33.42 -17.41 1.08
N PHE A 166 -33.46 -17.29 2.42
CA PHE A 166 -32.63 -18.07 3.31
C PHE A 166 -33.43 -19.25 3.86
N ASP A 167 -32.79 -20.44 3.93
CA ASP A 167 -33.40 -21.65 4.50
C ASP A 167 -33.28 -21.71 6.02
N HIS A 168 -32.60 -20.75 6.64
CA HIS A 168 -32.40 -20.65 8.08
C HIS A 168 -32.80 -19.26 8.62
N ASP A 169 -32.99 -19.22 9.94
CA ASP A 169 -33.44 -18.03 10.63
C ASP A 169 -32.40 -16.92 10.57
N LEU A 170 -32.76 -15.74 10.02
CA LEU A 170 -31.94 -14.56 9.94
C LEU A 170 -31.65 -13.90 11.30
N SER A 171 -32.33 -14.34 12.39
CA SER A 171 -32.04 -13.87 13.75
C SER A 171 -30.76 -14.46 14.35
N GLN A 172 -30.18 -15.48 13.71
CA GLN A 172 -28.92 -16.07 14.10
C GLN A 172 -27.74 -15.34 13.44
N GLU A 173 -26.64 -15.21 14.17
CA GLU A 173 -25.43 -14.59 13.61
C GLU A 173 -24.93 -15.40 12.41
N PRO A 174 -24.51 -14.69 11.32
CA PRO A 174 -23.90 -15.38 10.19
C PRO A 174 -22.65 -16.13 10.62
N PRO A 175 -22.32 -17.28 9.96
CA PRO A 175 -21.09 -17.98 10.28
C PRO A 175 -19.88 -17.06 10.13
N ALA A 176 -18.94 -17.16 11.07
CA ALA A 176 -17.72 -16.35 11.01
C ALA A 176 -16.98 -16.60 9.69
N VAL A 177 -16.63 -15.51 8.99
CA VAL A 177 -15.77 -15.62 7.82
C VAL A 177 -14.38 -15.95 8.32
N VAL A 178 -13.91 -17.14 7.99
CA VAL A 178 -12.54 -17.55 8.30
C VAL A 178 -11.62 -16.82 7.34
N ALA A 179 -10.86 -15.88 7.90
CA ALA A 179 -9.85 -15.15 7.14
C ALA A 179 -8.64 -16.05 6.84
#